data_242dfe27e453aa65567d9e53875c7d47
#
_entry.id   242dfe27e453aa65567d9e53875c7d47
#
_cell.length_a   1.000
_cell.length_b   1.000
_cell.length_c   1.000
_cell.angle_alpha   90.00
_cell.angle_beta   90.00
_cell.angle_gamma   90.00
#
_symmetry.space_group_name_H-M   'P 1'
#
loop_
_entity.id
_entity.type
_entity.pdbx_description
1 polymer ?
#
loop_
_entity_poly.entity_id
_entity_poly.type
_entity_poly.pdbx_seq_one_letter_code
_entity_poly.pdbx_strand_id
1 'polypeptide(L)'
;KTLDGKTTRPTSDKVRGAIFNMIGPYFEGGRVLDLFAGSGGLSIEAVSRGMESAVLVERDRKAQAIIRENISMTKEADKFQLLAMEANQALGQLTGTFDVVFLDPPYAKEEIMDNIQQLCQRKLLAEDVMVVCETDKAVDLPEEIADLGIWKQKVYGISKVTVYVR
;
A
#
# COMPACT_ATOMS: atom_id res chain seq x y z
N LYS A 1 2.61 16.69 1.07
CA LYS A 1 3.79 16.77 0.20
C LYS A 1 4.04 15.46 -0.51
N THR A 2 4.55 15.55 -1.71
CA THR A 2 4.96 14.41 -2.51
C THR A 2 6.44 14.53 -2.85
N LEU A 3 7.03 13.42 -3.28
CA LEU A 3 8.41 13.43 -3.77
C LEU A 3 8.45 14.00 -5.17
N ASP A 4 9.36 14.95 -5.37
CA ASP A 4 9.73 15.40 -6.71
C ASP A 4 10.92 14.56 -7.14
N GLY A 5 10.78 13.83 -8.23
CA GLY A 5 11.92 13.08 -8.71
C GLY A 5 11.57 11.89 -9.55
N LYS A 6 12.62 11.25 -10.05
CA LYS A 6 12.53 10.20 -11.06
C LYS A 6 12.52 8.80 -10.46
N THR A 7 12.76 8.68 -9.15
CA THR A 7 12.89 7.38 -8.48
C THR A 7 11.58 6.82 -8.01
N THR A 8 10.56 7.67 -7.84
CA THR A 8 9.24 7.25 -7.44
C THR A 8 8.20 7.87 -8.36
N ARG A 9 7.19 7.09 -8.70
CA ARG A 9 6.04 7.59 -9.42
C ARG A 9 5.01 7.99 -8.35
N PRO A 10 4.74 9.30 -8.16
CA PRO A 10 3.73 9.69 -7.19
C PRO A 10 2.36 9.23 -7.63
N THR A 11 1.57 8.71 -6.70
CA THR A 11 0.18 8.42 -6.95
C THR A 11 -0.57 9.74 -7.10
N SER A 12 -1.16 9.98 -8.25
CA SER A 12 -1.91 11.20 -8.50
C SER A 12 -3.18 11.23 -7.64
N ASP A 13 -3.71 12.44 -7.42
CA ASP A 13 -4.97 12.61 -6.69
C ASP A 13 -6.11 11.83 -7.34
N LYS A 14 -6.13 11.80 -8.67
CA LYS A 14 -7.13 11.05 -9.42
C LYS A 14 -7.04 9.56 -9.16
N VAL A 15 -5.83 8.98 -9.22
CA VAL A 15 -5.62 7.56 -8.98
C VAL A 15 -5.93 7.22 -7.52
N ARG A 16 -5.50 8.08 -6.58
CA ARG A 16 -5.79 7.87 -5.16
C ARG A 16 -7.30 7.85 -4.90
N GLY A 17 -8.05 8.81 -5.43
CA GLY A 17 -9.50 8.83 -5.33
C GLY A 17 -10.15 7.59 -5.93
N ALA A 18 -9.63 7.15 -7.08
CA ALA A 18 -10.13 5.94 -7.74
C ALA A 18 -9.88 4.69 -6.90
N ILE A 19 -8.70 4.58 -6.27
CA ILE A 19 -8.40 3.45 -5.38
C ILE A 19 -9.45 3.36 -4.27
N PHE A 20 -9.74 4.46 -3.58
CA PHE A 20 -10.69 4.43 -2.47
C PHE A 20 -12.13 4.24 -2.93
N ASN A 21 -12.47 4.63 -4.15
CA ASN A 21 -13.77 4.26 -4.73
C ASN A 21 -13.87 2.75 -5.00
N MET A 22 -12.74 2.11 -5.35
CA MET A 22 -12.73 0.66 -5.59
C MET A 22 -12.83 -0.15 -4.31
N ILE A 23 -12.16 0.27 -3.23
CA ILE A 23 -12.03 -0.52 -2.01
C ILE A 23 -12.86 -0.01 -0.83
N GLY A 24 -13.39 1.23 -0.92
CA GLY A 24 -14.16 1.85 0.17
C GLY A 24 -15.53 2.28 -0.30
N PRO A 25 -15.89 3.56 -0.18
CA PRO A 25 -14.99 4.71 0.12
C PRO A 25 -14.65 4.87 1.60
N TYR A 26 -15.36 4.22 2.52
CA TYR A 26 -15.16 4.35 3.96
C TYR A 26 -14.97 2.98 4.61
N PHE A 27 -14.31 2.98 5.77
CA PHE A 27 -13.97 1.77 6.51
C PHE A 27 -14.45 1.87 7.97
N GLU A 28 -14.66 0.73 8.59
CA GLU A 28 -15.03 0.63 10.00
C GLU A 28 -13.93 -0.04 10.81
N GLY A 29 -12.75 0.60 10.84
CA GLY A 29 -11.57 0.06 11.51
C GLY A 29 -10.71 -0.79 10.58
N GLY A 30 -9.77 -1.52 11.15
CA GLY A 30 -8.83 -2.35 10.42
C GLY A 30 -7.44 -1.73 10.33
N ARG A 31 -6.46 -2.54 9.94
CA ARG A 31 -5.05 -2.14 9.86
C ARG A 31 -4.59 -2.06 8.41
N VAL A 32 -3.83 -1.01 8.11
CA VAL A 32 -3.23 -0.77 6.79
C VAL A 32 -1.75 -1.12 6.83
N LEU A 33 -1.26 -1.77 5.78
CA LEU A 33 0.16 -1.94 5.53
C LEU A 33 0.49 -1.31 4.18
N ASP A 34 1.45 -0.40 4.17
CA ASP A 34 1.96 0.21 2.94
C ASP A 34 3.45 -0.12 2.84
N LEU A 35 3.80 -1.10 2.01
CA LEU A 35 5.19 -1.60 1.91
C LEU A 35 6.11 -0.68 1.12
N PHE A 36 5.57 0.27 0.36
CA PHE A 36 6.33 1.22 -0.48
C PHE A 36 5.67 2.58 -0.33
N ALA A 37 5.78 3.15 0.85
CA ALA A 37 4.88 4.23 1.28
C ALA A 37 5.07 5.56 0.54
N GLY A 38 6.26 5.84 0.01
CA GLY A 38 6.52 7.10 -0.67
C GLY A 38 6.28 8.31 0.23
N SER A 39 5.24 9.08 -0.05
CA SER A 39 4.85 10.23 0.77
C SER A 39 3.91 9.87 1.91
N GLY A 40 3.39 8.67 1.93
CA GLY A 40 2.41 8.22 2.92
C GLY A 40 0.97 8.59 2.59
N GLY A 41 0.72 9.12 1.41
CA GLY A 41 -0.60 9.64 1.03
C GLY A 41 -1.72 8.60 1.10
N LEU A 42 -1.46 7.38 0.64
CA LEU A 42 -2.48 6.32 0.66
C LEU A 42 -2.84 5.91 2.09
N SER A 43 -1.85 5.74 2.94
CA SER A 43 -2.09 5.35 4.33
C SER A 43 -2.81 6.44 5.11
N ILE A 44 -2.43 7.70 4.90
CA ILE A 44 -3.08 8.84 5.56
C ILE A 44 -4.54 8.93 5.12
N GLU A 45 -4.81 8.79 3.82
CA GLU A 45 -6.17 8.79 3.29
C GLU A 45 -6.99 7.64 3.88
N ALA A 46 -6.41 6.44 3.96
CA ALA A 46 -7.09 5.27 4.50
C ALA A 46 -7.52 5.47 5.95
N VAL A 47 -6.64 6.01 6.78
CA VAL A 47 -6.96 6.31 8.18
C VAL A 47 -8.02 7.41 8.26
N SER A 48 -7.91 8.44 7.41
CA SER A 48 -8.92 9.50 7.32
C SER A 48 -10.30 8.96 6.98
N ARG A 49 -10.37 7.85 6.24
CA ARG A 49 -11.63 7.23 5.82
C ARG A 49 -12.12 6.13 6.75
N GLY A 50 -11.47 5.94 7.90
CA GLY A 50 -11.97 5.04 8.93
C GLY A 50 -11.10 3.87 9.31
N MET A 51 -9.95 3.65 8.66
CA MET A 51 -9.00 2.62 9.11
C MET A 51 -8.43 3.03 10.47
N GLU A 52 -8.20 2.05 11.33
CA GLU A 52 -7.79 2.30 12.71
C GLU A 52 -6.32 2.70 12.82
N SER A 53 -5.46 2.07 12.04
CA SER A 53 -4.02 2.32 12.09
C SER A 53 -3.35 1.93 10.79
N ALA A 54 -2.13 2.42 10.61
CA ALA A 54 -1.33 2.12 9.42
C ALA A 54 0.14 1.91 9.78
N VAL A 55 0.75 0.92 9.15
CA VAL A 55 2.20 0.72 9.15
C VAL A 55 2.71 1.10 7.78
N LEU A 56 3.64 2.05 7.74
CA LEU A 56 4.26 2.53 6.50
C LEU A 56 5.71 2.08 6.48
N VAL A 57 6.10 1.45 5.39
CA VAL A 57 7.48 1.00 5.18
C VAL A 57 8.09 1.85 4.06
N GLU A 58 9.23 2.43 4.31
CA GLU A 58 9.92 3.26 3.32
C GLU A 58 11.42 3.22 3.56
N ARG A 59 12.18 2.90 2.52
CA ARG A 59 13.64 2.82 2.60
C ARG A 59 14.35 4.14 2.29
N ASP A 60 13.72 5.02 1.54
CA ASP A 60 14.34 6.27 1.11
C ASP A 60 14.27 7.33 2.21
N ARG A 61 15.42 7.88 2.58
CA ARG A 61 15.52 8.83 3.70
C ARG A 61 14.72 10.11 3.47
N LYS A 62 14.72 10.62 2.23
CA LYS A 62 13.95 11.82 1.89
C LYS A 62 12.45 11.57 2.02
N ALA A 63 12.00 10.42 1.51
CA ALA A 63 10.60 10.01 1.62
C ALA A 63 10.20 9.83 3.08
N GLN A 64 11.06 9.23 3.90
CA GLN A 64 10.79 9.06 5.33
C GLN A 64 10.55 10.41 6.02
N ALA A 65 11.34 11.42 5.69
CA ALA A 65 11.18 12.76 6.26
C ALA A 65 9.83 13.37 5.86
N ILE A 66 9.43 13.19 4.59
CA ILE A 66 8.14 13.66 4.09
C ILE A 66 6.99 12.93 4.80
N ILE A 67 7.10 11.62 4.99
CA ILE A 67 6.10 10.84 5.71
C ILE A 67 5.93 11.37 7.13
N ARG A 68 7.04 11.58 7.85
CA ARG A 68 6.98 12.11 9.23
C ARG A 68 6.28 13.46 9.28
N GLU A 69 6.61 14.35 8.35
CA GLU A 69 5.97 15.65 8.26
C GLU A 69 4.48 15.52 7.99
N ASN A 70 4.11 14.69 7.01
CA ASN A 70 2.71 14.50 6.64
C ASN A 70 1.89 13.87 7.79
N ILE A 71 2.47 12.91 8.49
CA ILE A 71 1.83 12.29 9.66
C ILE A 71 1.61 13.34 10.76
N SER A 72 2.60 14.18 11.01
CA SER A 72 2.51 15.21 12.08
C SER A 72 1.37 16.19 11.81
N MET A 73 1.00 16.39 10.55
CA MET A 73 -0.08 17.31 10.17
C MET A 73 -1.48 16.72 10.34
N THR A 74 -1.59 15.41 10.56
CA THR A 74 -2.88 14.75 10.68
C THR A 74 -3.54 14.93 12.04
N LYS A 75 -2.78 15.30 13.06
CA LYS A 75 -3.19 15.33 14.47
C LYS A 75 -3.60 13.96 15.02
N GLU A 76 -3.26 12.91 14.30
CA GLU A 76 -3.52 11.51 14.66
C GLU A 76 -2.25 10.67 14.52
N ALA A 77 -1.10 11.26 14.86
CA ALA A 77 0.20 10.63 14.65
C ALA A 77 0.35 9.27 15.34
N ASP A 78 -0.37 9.05 16.42
CA ASP A 78 -0.36 7.79 17.17
C ASP A 78 -0.96 6.61 16.38
N LYS A 79 -1.71 6.89 15.32
CA LYS A 79 -2.29 5.86 14.46
C LYS A 79 -1.32 5.35 13.39
N PHE A 80 -0.15 5.97 13.25
CA PHE A 80 0.81 5.67 12.21
C PHE A 80 2.12 5.18 12.78
N GLN A 81 2.68 4.12 12.18
CA GLN A 81 4.02 3.63 12.51
C GLN A 81 4.85 3.61 11.23
N LEU A 82 5.97 4.31 11.24
CA LEU A 82 6.91 4.29 10.12
C LEU A 82 8.05 3.32 10.42
N LEU A 83 8.25 2.36 9.52
CA LEU A 83 9.42 1.48 9.53
C LEU A 83 10.39 1.96 8.45
N ALA A 84 11.51 2.56 8.89
CA ALA A 84 12.53 3.13 8.01
C ALA A 84 13.47 2.01 7.56
N MET A 85 13.03 1.18 6.63
CA MET A 85 13.76 0.00 6.18
C MET A 85 13.20 -0.49 4.85
N GLU A 86 13.85 -1.50 4.26
CA GLU A 86 13.35 -2.15 3.05
C GLU A 86 12.17 -3.07 3.34
N ALA A 87 11.34 -3.30 2.32
CA ALA A 87 10.13 -4.12 2.44
C ALA A 87 10.44 -5.53 2.97
N ASN A 88 11.46 -6.20 2.43
CA ASN A 88 11.79 -7.56 2.87
C ASN A 88 12.21 -7.61 4.34
N GLN A 89 12.92 -6.60 4.81
CA GLN A 89 13.30 -6.50 6.22
C GLN A 89 12.08 -6.28 7.10
N ALA A 90 11.18 -5.40 6.67
CA ALA A 90 9.95 -5.13 7.39
C ALA A 90 9.07 -6.37 7.51
N LEU A 91 8.93 -7.14 6.43
CA LEU A 91 8.14 -8.37 6.43
C LEU A 91 8.58 -9.35 7.51
N GLY A 92 9.89 -9.39 7.81
CA GLY A 92 10.43 -10.24 8.87
C GLY A 92 10.11 -9.77 10.29
N GLN A 93 9.64 -8.54 10.45
CA GLN A 93 9.39 -7.93 11.76
C GLN A 93 7.90 -7.71 12.06
N LEU A 94 7.05 -7.75 11.03
CA LEU A 94 5.63 -7.47 11.19
C LEU A 94 4.92 -8.59 11.92
N THR A 95 3.91 -8.23 12.71
CA THR A 95 3.06 -9.16 13.43
C THR A 95 1.59 -8.75 13.29
N GLY A 96 0.70 -9.69 13.59
CA GLY A 96 -0.74 -9.45 13.45
C GLY A 96 -1.18 -9.54 12.00
N THR A 97 -2.38 -9.10 11.71
CA THR A 97 -2.94 -9.15 10.37
C THR A 97 -3.31 -7.77 9.87
N PHE A 98 -3.27 -7.63 8.54
CA PHE A 98 -3.63 -6.38 7.86
C PHE A 98 -4.86 -6.60 7.00
N ASP A 99 -5.72 -5.60 6.98
CA ASP A 99 -6.99 -5.63 6.25
C ASP A 99 -6.87 -4.99 4.87
N VAL A 100 -5.98 -4.02 4.72
CA VAL A 100 -5.67 -3.38 3.45
C VAL A 100 -4.15 -3.29 3.32
N VAL A 101 -3.64 -3.74 2.17
CA VAL A 101 -2.19 -3.68 1.87
C VAL A 101 -2.03 -2.93 0.56
N PHE A 102 -1.13 -1.93 0.54
CA PHE A 102 -0.76 -1.20 -0.67
C PHE A 102 0.61 -1.64 -1.14
N LEU A 103 0.73 -1.95 -2.43
CA LEU A 103 1.97 -2.38 -3.06
C LEU A 103 2.22 -1.55 -4.33
N ASP A 104 3.31 -0.79 -4.33
CA ASP A 104 3.76 -0.01 -5.50
C ASP A 104 5.29 -0.10 -5.62
N PRO A 105 5.84 -1.30 -5.82
CA PRO A 105 7.29 -1.48 -5.88
C PRO A 105 7.86 -1.02 -7.22
N PRO A 106 9.19 -0.68 -7.24
CA PRO A 106 9.84 -0.26 -8.48
C PRO A 106 9.94 -1.38 -9.54
N TYR A 107 10.05 -2.64 -9.13
CA TYR A 107 10.09 -3.80 -10.05
C TYR A 107 8.79 -4.59 -9.88
N ALA A 108 7.72 -4.04 -10.46
CA ALA A 108 6.36 -4.37 -10.07
C ALA A 108 6.03 -5.86 -10.07
N LYS A 109 6.19 -6.56 -11.19
CA LYS A 109 5.66 -7.93 -11.29
C LYS A 109 6.32 -8.89 -10.30
N GLU A 110 7.64 -8.96 -10.33
CA GLU A 110 8.38 -9.89 -9.49
C GLU A 110 8.23 -9.56 -8.00
N GLU A 111 8.33 -8.27 -7.66
CA GLU A 111 8.21 -7.86 -6.27
C GLU A 111 6.82 -8.05 -5.72
N ILE A 112 5.77 -7.72 -6.49
CA ILE A 112 4.39 -7.91 -6.05
C ILE A 112 4.12 -9.39 -5.79
N MET A 113 4.54 -10.27 -6.70
CA MET A 113 4.37 -11.70 -6.52
C MET A 113 5.07 -12.20 -5.26
N ASP A 114 6.32 -11.77 -5.05
CA ASP A 114 7.09 -12.15 -3.87
C ASP A 114 6.48 -11.58 -2.59
N ASN A 115 6.09 -10.30 -2.61
CA ASN A 115 5.47 -9.67 -1.45
C ASN A 115 4.20 -10.40 -1.03
N ILE A 116 3.31 -10.70 -1.98
CA ILE A 116 2.06 -11.39 -1.67
C ILE A 116 2.34 -12.80 -1.13
N GLN A 117 3.26 -13.53 -1.75
CA GLN A 117 3.64 -14.86 -1.26
C GLN A 117 4.16 -14.81 0.17
N GLN A 118 5.03 -13.85 0.48
CA GLN A 118 5.56 -13.71 1.84
C GLN A 118 4.48 -13.31 2.84
N LEU A 119 3.60 -12.39 2.45
CA LEU A 119 2.49 -11.98 3.31
C LEU A 119 1.58 -13.17 3.66
N CYS A 120 1.29 -14.01 2.68
CA CYS A 120 0.48 -15.20 2.90
C CYS A 120 1.21 -16.23 3.78
N GLN A 121 2.48 -16.51 3.48
CA GLN A 121 3.28 -17.46 4.24
C GLN A 121 3.44 -17.06 5.69
N ARG A 122 3.61 -15.77 5.96
CA ARG A 122 3.80 -15.22 7.30
C ARG A 122 2.48 -14.96 8.02
N LYS A 123 1.35 -15.27 7.40
CA LYS A 123 0.01 -15.11 7.96
C LYS A 123 -0.26 -13.67 8.42
N LEU A 124 0.14 -12.73 7.58
CA LEU A 124 -0.02 -11.28 7.86
C LEU A 124 -1.28 -10.68 7.24
N LEU A 125 -2.08 -11.47 6.52
CA LEU A 125 -3.27 -10.99 5.83
C LEU A 125 -4.53 -11.44 6.56
N ALA A 126 -5.41 -10.48 6.85
CA ALA A 126 -6.73 -10.76 7.38
C ALA A 126 -7.54 -11.57 6.36
N GLU A 127 -8.59 -12.25 6.84
CA GLU A 127 -9.41 -13.10 5.95
C GLU A 127 -10.05 -12.30 4.83
N ASP A 128 -10.55 -11.10 5.13
CA ASP A 128 -11.20 -10.22 4.14
C ASP A 128 -10.26 -9.16 3.58
N VAL A 129 -8.96 -9.49 3.49
CA VAL A 129 -7.95 -8.55 3.03
C VAL A 129 -8.21 -8.07 1.61
N MET A 130 -7.87 -6.82 1.35
CA MET A 130 -7.74 -6.26 0.01
C MET A 130 -6.29 -5.85 -0.19
N VAL A 131 -5.63 -6.45 -1.20
CA VAL A 131 -4.25 -6.10 -1.56
C VAL A 131 -4.33 -5.26 -2.83
N VAL A 132 -3.93 -4.00 -2.72
CA VAL A 132 -4.06 -3.00 -3.78
C VAL A 132 -2.69 -2.79 -4.42
N CYS A 133 -2.57 -3.14 -5.68
CA CYS A 133 -1.32 -3.00 -6.42
C CYS A 133 -1.46 -1.89 -7.45
N GLU A 134 -0.55 -0.92 -7.42
CA GLU A 134 -0.47 0.10 -8.45
C GLU A 134 0.76 -0.18 -9.31
N THR A 135 0.57 -0.24 -10.63
CA THR A 135 1.65 -0.53 -11.59
C THR A 135 1.49 0.37 -12.81
N ASP A 136 2.52 0.36 -13.67
CA ASP A 136 2.34 0.85 -15.04
C ASP A 136 1.30 -0.01 -15.74
N LYS A 137 0.53 0.59 -16.63
CA LYS A 137 -0.56 -0.11 -17.32
C LYS A 137 -0.10 -1.31 -18.14
N ALA A 138 1.17 -1.33 -18.56
CA ALA A 138 1.72 -2.42 -19.36
C ALA A 138 2.10 -3.65 -18.53
N VAL A 139 2.10 -3.56 -17.21
CA VAL A 139 2.47 -4.68 -16.35
C VAL A 139 1.32 -5.68 -16.26
N ASP A 140 1.60 -6.92 -16.64
CA ASP A 140 0.65 -8.02 -16.54
C ASP A 140 0.87 -8.80 -15.24
N LEU A 141 -0.05 -8.67 -14.30
CA LEU A 141 -0.01 -9.42 -13.06
C LEU A 141 -0.80 -10.72 -13.21
N PRO A 142 -0.37 -11.81 -12.54
CA PRO A 142 -1.11 -13.07 -12.59
C PRO A 142 -2.52 -12.93 -12.01
N GLU A 143 -3.45 -13.70 -12.54
CA GLU A 143 -4.82 -13.71 -12.00
C GLU A 143 -4.88 -14.25 -10.57
N GLU A 144 -3.97 -15.16 -10.23
CA GLU A 144 -3.89 -15.73 -8.89
C GLU A 144 -2.45 -15.68 -8.38
N ILE A 145 -2.28 -15.31 -7.12
CA ILE A 145 -0.99 -15.35 -6.40
C ILE A 145 -1.29 -15.94 -5.01
N ALA A 146 -0.67 -17.10 -4.70
CA ALA A 146 -0.96 -17.86 -3.49
C ALA A 146 -2.47 -18.15 -3.42
N ASP A 147 -3.14 -17.81 -2.32
CA ASP A 147 -4.59 -18.03 -2.21
C ASP A 147 -5.43 -16.81 -2.55
N LEU A 148 -4.81 -15.81 -3.20
CA LEU A 148 -5.50 -14.59 -3.62
C LEU A 148 -5.77 -14.60 -5.12
N GLY A 149 -6.87 -13.98 -5.52
CA GLY A 149 -7.21 -13.78 -6.92
C GLY A 149 -7.60 -12.33 -7.20
N ILE A 150 -7.53 -11.93 -8.47
CA ILE A 150 -7.92 -10.58 -8.88
C ILE A 150 -9.43 -10.41 -8.70
N TRP A 151 -9.82 -9.39 -7.95
CA TRP A 151 -11.22 -9.01 -7.77
C TRP A 151 -11.62 -7.88 -8.71
N LYS A 152 -10.76 -6.83 -8.78
CA LYS A 152 -10.98 -5.66 -9.64
C LYS A 152 -9.67 -5.23 -10.25
N GLN A 153 -9.75 -4.70 -11.47
CA GLN A 153 -8.59 -4.15 -12.15
C GLN A 153 -9.06 -3.02 -13.06
N LYS A 154 -8.36 -1.88 -13.01
CA LYS A 154 -8.76 -0.72 -13.81
C LYS A 154 -7.56 0.10 -14.21
N VAL A 155 -7.60 0.63 -15.44
CA VAL A 155 -6.53 1.48 -15.99
C VAL A 155 -6.93 2.95 -15.84
N TYR A 156 -5.99 3.75 -15.35
CA TYR A 156 -6.13 5.20 -15.21
C TYR A 156 -4.92 5.86 -15.86
N GLY A 157 -5.06 6.36 -17.07
CA GLY A 157 -3.95 6.96 -17.81
C GLY A 157 -2.84 5.94 -18.03
N ILE A 158 -1.66 6.21 -17.49
CA ILE A 158 -0.50 5.30 -17.58
C ILE A 158 -0.43 4.32 -16.42
N SER A 159 -1.33 4.42 -15.46
CA SER A 159 -1.33 3.56 -14.27
C SER A 159 -2.43 2.53 -14.33
N LYS A 160 -2.19 1.42 -13.66
CA LYS A 160 -3.18 0.35 -13.50
C LYS A 160 -3.27 -0.01 -12.03
N VAL A 161 -4.50 -0.13 -11.54
CA VAL A 161 -4.77 -0.56 -10.17
C VAL A 161 -5.38 -1.96 -10.22
N THR A 162 -4.75 -2.89 -9.52
CA THR A 162 -5.22 -4.28 -9.41
C THR A 162 -5.48 -4.59 -7.94
N VAL A 163 -6.67 -5.09 -7.63
CA VAL A 163 -7.03 -5.46 -6.25
C VAL A 163 -7.19 -6.97 -6.16
N TYR A 164 -6.37 -7.58 -5.29
CA TYR A 164 -6.44 -9.00 -4.98
C TYR A 164 -7.23 -9.23 -3.71
N VAL A 165 -8.03 -10.29 -3.69
CA VAL A 165 -8.77 -10.76 -2.51
C VAL A 165 -8.70 -12.29 -2.45
N ARG A 166 -9.12 -12.86 -1.30
CA ARG A 166 -9.26 -14.32 -1.18
C ARG A 166 -10.45 -14.84 -1.96
#